data_a22e94d9901df43bc5151da780736aff
#
_entry.id   a22e94d9901df43bc5151da780736aff
#
_cell.length_a   1.000
_cell.length_b   1.000
_cell.length_c   1.000
_cell.angle_alpha   90.00
_cell.angle_beta   90.00
_cell.angle_gamma   90.00
#
_symmetry.space_group_name_H-M   'P 1'
#
loop_
_entity.id
_entity.type
_entity.pdbx_description
1 polymer ?
#
loop_
_entity_poly.entity_id
_entity_poly.type
_entity_poly.pdbx_seq_one_letter_code
_entity_poly.pdbx_strand_id
1 'polypeptide(L)'
;MLQNIIHINHISGRVLHFAPEMHIISIIKNNINIDYYTGDIIKGRAMHVTDITNMQYANQSMDYIICNHVLEHIVDIKSAISEIRRVLKDDGMFIFSFPICNDMNTFEDISISSPEERLKYYGQKDHVRLYGKDFADIYTKYGFDLDICRPKRVLTKEQIERYGFIEDDVIIIAKKKKEI
;
A
#
# COMPACT_ATOMS: atom_id res chain seq x y z
N MET A 1 -13.82 -4.50 3.65
CA MET A 1 -12.82 -4.04 4.64
C MET A 1 -12.56 -2.56 4.56
N LEU A 2 -12.12 -2.00 3.44
CA LEU A 2 -11.95 -0.54 3.27
C LEU A 2 -13.22 0.26 3.63
N GLN A 3 -14.41 -0.27 3.35
CA GLN A 3 -15.69 0.36 3.74
C GLN A 3 -15.82 0.52 5.27
N ASN A 4 -15.33 -0.43 6.05
CA ASN A 4 -15.46 -0.42 7.51
C ASN A 4 -14.30 0.28 8.22
N ILE A 5 -13.12 0.34 7.58
CA ILE A 5 -11.90 0.90 8.19
C ILE A 5 -11.74 2.37 7.84
N ILE A 6 -11.88 2.72 6.56
CA ILE A 6 -11.68 4.10 6.09
C ILE A 6 -12.97 4.75 5.63
N HIS A 7 -14.12 4.07 5.80
CA HIS A 7 -15.42 4.58 5.34
C HIS A 7 -15.39 5.08 3.90
N ILE A 8 -14.81 4.28 2.99
CA ILE A 8 -14.50 4.66 1.60
C ILE A 8 -15.70 5.28 0.84
N ASN A 9 -16.92 4.97 1.27
CA ASN A 9 -18.13 5.57 0.71
C ASN A 9 -18.35 7.04 1.14
N HIS A 10 -17.62 7.50 2.15
CA HIS A 10 -17.75 8.85 2.73
C HIS A 10 -16.51 9.72 2.49
N ILE A 11 -15.45 9.19 1.87
CA ILE A 11 -14.29 10.00 1.51
C ILE A 11 -14.61 10.87 0.28
N SER A 12 -13.88 11.97 0.17
CA SER A 12 -13.94 12.88 -0.97
C SER A 12 -12.55 13.38 -1.32
N GLY A 13 -12.35 13.81 -2.57
CA GLY A 13 -11.07 14.32 -3.03
C GLY A 13 -10.36 13.38 -4.00
N ARG A 14 -9.05 13.55 -4.16
CA ARG A 14 -8.23 12.84 -5.14
C ARG A 14 -7.67 11.56 -4.56
N VAL A 15 -7.95 10.44 -5.23
CA VAL A 15 -7.47 9.11 -4.87
C VAL A 15 -6.55 8.58 -5.98
N LEU A 16 -5.32 8.25 -5.65
CA LEU A 16 -4.39 7.52 -6.51
C LEU A 16 -4.30 6.07 -6.04
N HIS A 17 -4.61 5.12 -6.92
CA HIS A 17 -4.59 3.70 -6.62
C HIS A 17 -3.57 2.98 -7.51
N PHE A 18 -2.51 2.46 -6.91
CA PHE A 18 -1.48 1.67 -7.59
C PHE A 18 -1.90 0.22 -7.76
N ALA A 19 -1.53 -0.39 -8.92
CA ALA A 19 -1.87 -1.77 -9.28
C ALA A 19 -3.36 -2.10 -8.98
N PRO A 20 -4.30 -1.36 -9.59
CA PRO A 20 -5.66 -1.23 -9.07
C PRO A 20 -6.46 -2.52 -9.15
N GLU A 21 -6.95 -2.99 -8.01
CA GLU A 21 -7.79 -4.19 -7.89
C GLU A 21 -9.25 -3.89 -8.27
N MET A 22 -9.84 -4.77 -9.06
CA MET A 22 -11.19 -4.61 -9.62
C MET A 22 -12.27 -4.40 -8.55
N HIS A 23 -12.16 -5.06 -7.41
CA HIS A 23 -13.13 -4.91 -6.33
C HIS A 23 -13.07 -3.53 -5.66
N ILE A 24 -11.88 -2.93 -5.51
CA ILE A 24 -11.71 -1.57 -4.99
C ILE A 24 -12.18 -0.55 -6.02
N ILE A 25 -11.84 -0.74 -7.31
CA ILE A 25 -12.35 0.08 -8.41
C ILE A 25 -13.87 0.15 -8.37
N SER A 26 -14.55 -0.99 -8.22
CA SER A 26 -16.01 -1.05 -8.23
C SER A 26 -16.66 -0.26 -7.09
N ILE A 27 -16.00 -0.19 -5.93
CA ILE A 27 -16.47 0.59 -4.77
C ILE A 27 -16.25 2.09 -5.03
N ILE A 28 -15.04 2.47 -5.45
CA ILE A 28 -14.64 3.88 -5.60
C ILE A 28 -15.42 4.55 -6.73
N LYS A 29 -15.61 3.88 -7.86
CA LYS A 29 -16.30 4.44 -9.04
C LYS A 29 -17.75 4.86 -8.75
N ASN A 30 -18.37 4.33 -7.72
CA ASN A 30 -19.74 4.69 -7.33
C ASN A 30 -19.78 5.95 -6.45
N ASN A 31 -18.65 6.47 -5.98
CA ASN A 31 -18.57 7.66 -5.17
C ASN A 31 -18.26 8.89 -6.05
N ILE A 32 -19.26 9.71 -6.33
CA ILE A 32 -19.16 10.90 -7.20
C ILE A 32 -18.26 12.02 -6.61
N ASN A 33 -17.91 11.95 -5.34
CA ASN A 33 -17.06 12.93 -4.67
C ASN A 33 -15.58 12.60 -4.78
N ILE A 34 -15.22 11.53 -5.48
CA ILE A 34 -13.84 11.08 -5.67
C ILE A 34 -13.37 11.38 -7.09
N ASP A 35 -12.27 12.12 -7.19
CA ASP A 35 -11.48 12.26 -8.42
C ASP A 35 -10.46 11.11 -8.43
N TYR A 36 -10.74 10.05 -9.20
CA TYR A 36 -10.07 8.77 -9.10
C TYR A 36 -9.04 8.56 -10.20
N TYR A 37 -7.79 8.35 -9.80
CA TYR A 37 -6.64 8.04 -10.64
C TYR A 37 -6.13 6.65 -10.35
N THR A 38 -5.68 5.94 -11.37
CA THR A 38 -5.00 4.65 -11.21
C THR A 38 -3.64 4.67 -11.88
N GLY A 39 -2.64 4.05 -11.24
CA GLY A 39 -1.26 3.96 -11.71
C GLY A 39 -0.74 2.53 -11.71
N ASP A 40 -0.01 2.16 -12.75
CA ASP A 40 0.72 0.89 -12.83
C ASP A 40 1.96 1.11 -13.70
N ILE A 41 3.05 0.40 -13.41
CA ILE A 41 4.26 0.47 -14.24
C ILE A 41 4.04 -0.21 -15.60
N ILE A 42 3.07 -1.12 -15.71
CA ILE A 42 2.76 -1.85 -16.92
C ILE A 42 1.66 -1.13 -17.71
N LYS A 43 1.98 -0.73 -18.94
CA LYS A 43 1.04 -0.06 -19.85
C LYS A 43 -0.24 -0.89 -20.04
N GLY A 44 -1.38 -0.24 -19.90
CA GLY A 44 -2.71 -0.83 -20.12
C GLY A 44 -3.35 -1.48 -18.89
N ARG A 45 -2.66 -1.54 -17.76
CA ARG A 45 -3.22 -2.04 -16.47
C ARG A 45 -3.92 -0.96 -15.67
N ALA A 46 -3.58 0.30 -15.88
CA ALA A 46 -4.15 1.46 -15.18
C ALA A 46 -4.37 2.63 -16.14
N MET A 47 -4.98 3.72 -15.65
CA MET A 47 -5.20 4.96 -16.41
C MET A 47 -3.87 5.62 -16.80
N HIS A 48 -2.89 5.57 -15.91
CA HIS A 48 -1.57 6.18 -16.08
C HIS A 48 -0.47 5.12 -15.95
N VAL A 49 0.52 5.18 -16.84
CA VAL A 49 1.79 4.47 -16.62
C VAL A 49 2.58 5.30 -15.62
N THR A 50 2.82 4.75 -14.43
CA THR A 50 3.40 5.47 -13.30
C THR A 50 4.38 4.58 -12.55
N ASP A 51 5.61 5.05 -12.42
CA ASP A 51 6.59 4.48 -11.50
C ASP A 51 6.39 5.11 -10.12
N ILE A 52 6.17 4.28 -9.09
CA ILE A 52 5.97 4.74 -7.71
C ILE A 52 7.22 5.42 -7.14
N THR A 53 8.39 5.15 -7.71
CA THR A 53 9.67 5.76 -7.30
C THR A 53 9.93 7.13 -7.95
N ASN A 54 9.13 7.50 -8.98
CA ASN A 54 9.26 8.77 -9.71
C ASN A 54 7.91 9.15 -10.32
N MET A 55 7.00 9.69 -9.52
CA MET A 55 5.64 9.99 -9.93
C MET A 55 5.52 11.32 -10.67
N GLN A 56 4.73 11.35 -11.74
CA GLN A 56 4.42 12.57 -12.51
C GLN A 56 3.42 13.52 -11.83
N TYR A 57 2.97 13.23 -10.62
CA TYR A 57 2.01 14.06 -9.89
C TYR A 57 2.70 15.20 -9.14
N ALA A 58 2.00 16.33 -8.98
CA ALA A 58 2.49 17.47 -8.23
C ALA A 58 2.61 17.17 -6.73
N ASN A 59 3.42 17.96 -6.02
CA ASN A 59 3.49 17.89 -4.55
C ASN A 59 2.10 18.14 -3.96
N GLN A 60 1.76 17.41 -2.88
CA GLN A 60 0.54 17.59 -2.10
C GLN A 60 -0.74 17.61 -2.98
N SER A 61 -0.80 16.73 -3.98
CA SER A 61 -1.89 16.68 -4.95
C SER A 61 -2.92 15.59 -4.68
N MET A 62 -2.62 14.61 -3.83
CA MET A 62 -3.51 13.48 -3.53
C MET A 62 -3.97 13.50 -2.08
N ASP A 63 -5.27 13.30 -1.89
CA ASP A 63 -5.88 13.14 -0.55
C ASP A 63 -5.68 11.72 -0.03
N TYR A 64 -5.71 10.74 -0.94
CA TYR A 64 -5.52 9.32 -0.62
C TYR A 64 -4.60 8.67 -1.64
N ILE A 65 -3.71 7.80 -1.15
CA ILE A 65 -2.93 6.89 -1.98
C ILE A 65 -3.22 5.47 -1.50
N ILE A 66 -3.62 4.56 -2.41
CA ILE A 66 -3.88 3.15 -2.14
C ILE A 66 -2.81 2.34 -2.87
N CYS A 67 -2.15 1.42 -2.15
CA CYS A 67 -1.02 0.67 -2.68
C CYS A 67 -0.94 -0.71 -1.99
N ASN A 68 -1.76 -1.67 -2.45
CA ASN A 68 -1.78 -3.01 -1.88
C ASN A 68 -0.90 -3.95 -2.71
N HIS A 69 -0.08 -4.74 -2.04
CA HIS A 69 0.77 -5.77 -2.65
C HIS A 69 1.64 -5.22 -3.81
N VAL A 70 2.30 -4.07 -3.57
CA VAL A 70 3.20 -3.44 -4.53
C VAL A 70 4.59 -3.22 -3.92
N LEU A 71 4.66 -2.79 -2.66
CA LEU A 71 5.91 -2.32 -2.06
C LEU A 71 6.95 -3.43 -1.86
N GLU A 72 6.51 -4.67 -1.74
CA GLU A 72 7.37 -5.85 -1.70
C GLU A 72 8.11 -6.13 -3.01
N HIS A 73 7.65 -5.54 -4.12
CA HIS A 73 8.26 -5.65 -5.45
C HIS A 73 9.22 -4.49 -5.78
N ILE A 74 9.21 -3.41 -4.98
CA ILE A 74 9.95 -2.18 -5.31
C ILE A 74 11.37 -2.24 -4.75
N VAL A 75 12.37 -2.26 -5.61
CA VAL A 75 13.80 -2.33 -5.20
C VAL A 75 14.18 -1.07 -4.42
N ASP A 76 13.92 0.12 -4.95
CA ASP A 76 14.20 1.39 -4.26
C ASP A 76 12.99 1.85 -3.43
N ILE A 77 12.80 1.19 -2.29
CA ILE A 77 11.70 1.53 -1.37
C ILE A 77 11.84 2.95 -0.79
N LYS A 78 13.08 3.46 -0.68
CA LYS A 78 13.34 4.81 -0.15
C LYS A 78 12.77 5.86 -1.08
N SER A 79 13.05 5.78 -2.37
CA SER A 79 12.49 6.68 -3.37
C SER A 79 10.96 6.57 -3.44
N ALA A 80 10.41 5.34 -3.38
CA ALA A 80 8.97 5.14 -3.38
C ALA A 80 8.28 5.83 -2.18
N ILE A 81 8.78 5.63 -0.96
CA ILE A 81 8.21 6.26 0.24
C ILE A 81 8.35 7.80 0.18
N SER A 82 9.48 8.31 -0.31
CA SER A 82 9.71 9.75 -0.47
C SER A 82 8.74 10.36 -1.47
N GLU A 83 8.48 9.71 -2.61
CA GLU A 83 7.52 10.15 -3.61
C GLU A 83 6.07 10.07 -3.09
N ILE A 84 5.70 9.00 -2.40
CA ILE A 84 4.41 8.90 -1.71
C ILE A 84 4.23 10.09 -0.76
N ARG A 85 5.24 10.37 0.08
CA ARG A 85 5.19 11.51 1.01
C ARG A 85 5.08 12.85 0.27
N ARG A 86 5.80 13.03 -0.84
CA ARG A 86 5.77 14.25 -1.64
C ARG A 86 4.39 14.52 -2.25
N VAL A 87 3.79 13.48 -2.84
CA VAL A 87 2.53 13.57 -3.59
C VAL A 87 1.31 13.64 -2.67
N LEU A 88 1.36 12.98 -1.51
CA LEU A 88 0.29 12.98 -0.51
C LEU A 88 0.18 14.37 0.13
N LYS A 89 -1.05 14.87 0.35
CA LYS A 89 -1.32 16.08 1.15
C LYS A 89 -0.91 15.89 2.61
N ASP A 90 -0.79 16.98 3.37
CA ASP A 90 -0.35 16.90 4.77
C ASP A 90 -1.39 16.23 5.68
N ASP A 91 -2.67 16.37 5.37
CA ASP A 91 -3.78 15.67 6.02
C ASP A 91 -4.24 14.40 5.29
N GLY A 92 -3.51 14.02 4.22
CA GLY A 92 -3.82 12.87 3.39
C GLY A 92 -3.52 11.53 4.09
N MET A 93 -4.04 10.45 3.50
CA MET A 93 -3.85 9.08 4.00
C MET A 93 -3.22 8.19 2.94
N PHE A 94 -2.14 7.51 3.32
CA PHE A 94 -1.54 6.44 2.54
C PHE A 94 -2.00 5.10 3.10
N ILE A 95 -2.71 4.30 2.30
CA ILE A 95 -3.36 3.04 2.68
C ILE A 95 -2.67 1.93 1.89
N PHE A 96 -2.11 0.96 2.58
CA PHE A 96 -1.35 -0.10 1.93
C PHE A 96 -1.36 -1.40 2.72
N SER A 97 -0.98 -2.47 2.03
CA SER A 97 -0.80 -3.81 2.59
C SER A 97 0.34 -4.54 1.88
N PHE A 98 0.94 -5.49 2.56
CA PHE A 98 1.91 -6.46 2.04
C PHE A 98 1.97 -7.67 2.98
N PRO A 99 2.50 -8.82 2.53
CA PRO A 99 2.71 -9.97 3.40
C PRO A 99 3.74 -9.65 4.49
N ILE A 100 3.45 -10.03 5.74
CA ILE A 100 4.33 -9.82 6.90
C ILE A 100 4.69 -11.16 7.52
N CYS A 101 5.99 -11.39 7.73
CA CYS A 101 6.51 -12.48 8.54
C CYS A 101 6.74 -11.98 9.98
N ASN A 102 5.84 -12.33 10.91
CA ASN A 102 5.90 -11.84 12.29
C ASN A 102 7.06 -12.43 13.12
N ASP A 103 7.69 -13.52 12.64
CA ASP A 103 8.72 -14.24 13.39
C ASP A 103 10.13 -13.69 13.20
N MET A 104 10.31 -12.77 12.25
CA MET A 104 11.63 -12.21 11.92
C MET A 104 11.58 -10.71 11.64
N ASN A 105 12.72 -10.08 11.55
CA ASN A 105 12.85 -8.72 11.02
C ASN A 105 12.79 -8.74 9.50
N THR A 106 12.50 -7.60 8.91
CA THR A 106 12.49 -7.42 7.44
C THR A 106 13.81 -7.90 6.84
N PHE A 107 13.70 -8.79 5.85
CA PHE A 107 14.82 -9.37 5.15
C PHE A 107 14.86 -8.88 3.71
N GLU A 108 15.99 -8.32 3.32
CA GLU A 108 16.26 -7.85 1.96
C GLU A 108 17.75 -8.08 1.68
N ASP A 109 18.06 -8.74 0.57
CA ASP A 109 19.43 -8.97 0.09
C ASP A 109 19.48 -8.75 -1.42
N ILE A 110 20.20 -7.72 -1.85
CA ILE A 110 20.32 -7.34 -3.26
C ILE A 110 20.99 -8.41 -4.12
N SER A 111 21.76 -9.34 -3.51
CA SER A 111 22.38 -10.45 -4.23
C SER A 111 21.36 -11.51 -4.67
N ILE A 112 20.18 -11.57 -4.04
CA ILE A 112 19.09 -12.47 -4.40
C ILE A 112 18.35 -11.89 -5.60
N SER A 113 18.76 -12.31 -6.79
CA SER A 113 18.30 -11.71 -8.05
C SER A 113 17.51 -12.66 -8.96
N SER A 114 17.78 -13.97 -8.91
CA SER A 114 17.05 -14.93 -9.74
C SER A 114 15.62 -15.18 -9.23
N PRO A 115 14.65 -15.44 -10.11
CA PRO A 115 13.29 -15.79 -9.72
C PRO A 115 13.18 -16.99 -8.77
N GLU A 116 14.08 -17.98 -8.94
CA GLU A 116 14.13 -19.19 -8.12
C GLU A 116 14.60 -18.88 -6.69
N GLU A 117 15.62 -18.03 -6.54
CA GLU A 117 16.10 -17.57 -5.24
C GLU A 117 15.05 -16.70 -4.56
N ARG A 118 14.44 -15.76 -5.28
CA ARG A 118 13.36 -14.92 -4.73
C ARG A 118 12.18 -15.75 -4.23
N LEU A 119 11.76 -16.77 -4.99
CA LEU A 119 10.72 -17.69 -4.54
C LEU A 119 11.12 -18.40 -3.25
N LYS A 120 12.38 -18.82 -3.13
CA LYS A 120 12.90 -19.53 -1.94
C LYS A 120 12.95 -18.63 -0.71
N TYR A 121 13.43 -17.38 -0.86
CA TYR A 121 13.74 -16.51 0.27
C TYR A 121 12.59 -15.53 0.59
N TYR A 122 11.80 -15.12 -0.39
CA TYR A 122 10.74 -14.13 -0.23
C TYR A 122 9.33 -14.69 -0.49
N GLY A 123 9.22 -15.96 -0.89
CA GLY A 123 7.94 -16.64 -1.11
C GLY A 123 7.31 -16.41 -2.48
N GLN A 124 7.82 -15.45 -3.29
CA GLN A 124 7.36 -15.19 -4.66
C GLN A 124 8.54 -14.83 -5.56
N LYS A 125 8.40 -15.11 -6.88
CA LYS A 125 9.48 -14.95 -7.88
C LYS A 125 9.86 -13.50 -8.16
N ASP A 126 9.00 -12.57 -7.84
CA ASP A 126 9.11 -11.14 -8.12
C ASP A 126 9.18 -10.26 -6.86
N HIS A 127 9.09 -10.84 -5.67
CA HIS A 127 9.40 -10.14 -4.44
C HIS A 127 10.90 -9.84 -4.33
N VAL A 128 11.24 -8.70 -3.77
CA VAL A 128 12.62 -8.28 -3.52
C VAL A 128 12.91 -8.14 -2.04
N ARG A 129 11.89 -8.28 -1.20
CA ARG A 129 11.97 -8.32 0.27
C ARG A 129 10.87 -9.13 0.89
N LEU A 130 11.12 -9.57 2.11
CA LEU A 130 10.11 -10.11 3.02
C LEU A 130 9.99 -9.16 4.21
N TYR A 131 8.85 -8.49 4.34
CA TYR A 131 8.60 -7.62 5.48
C TYR A 131 8.47 -8.41 6.77
N GLY A 132 9.17 -7.97 7.82
CA GLY A 132 9.15 -8.55 9.15
C GLY A 132 8.40 -7.69 10.16
N LYS A 133 8.48 -8.07 11.43
CA LYS A 133 7.81 -7.38 12.55
C LYS A 133 8.25 -5.92 12.75
N ASP A 134 9.39 -5.53 12.19
CA ASP A 134 10.00 -4.20 12.25
C ASP A 134 9.59 -3.28 11.08
N PHE A 135 8.68 -3.73 10.22
CA PHE A 135 8.27 -2.96 9.04
C PHE A 135 7.84 -1.52 9.36
N ALA A 136 7.23 -1.31 10.53
CA ALA A 136 6.77 0.00 10.97
C ALA A 136 7.92 1.02 11.09
N ASP A 137 9.11 0.58 11.50
CA ASP A 137 10.28 1.45 11.65
C ASP A 137 10.74 2.01 10.30
N ILE A 138 10.54 1.26 9.21
CA ILE A 138 10.88 1.70 7.86
C ILE A 138 10.11 2.97 7.52
N TYR A 139 8.78 2.97 7.70
CA TYR A 139 7.90 4.07 7.33
C TYR A 139 7.99 5.24 8.32
N THR A 140 8.16 4.95 9.61
CA THR A 140 8.27 5.99 10.65
C THR A 140 9.54 6.83 10.50
N LYS A 141 10.64 6.27 9.99
CA LYS A 141 11.87 7.00 9.63
C LYS A 141 11.64 8.03 8.53
N TYR A 142 10.66 7.80 7.64
CA TYR A 142 10.30 8.73 6.56
C TYR A 142 9.19 9.71 6.97
N GLY A 143 8.91 9.83 8.27
CA GLY A 143 7.97 10.81 8.79
C GLY A 143 6.51 10.44 8.61
N PHE A 144 6.17 9.15 8.72
CA PHE A 144 4.80 8.67 8.82
C PHE A 144 4.48 8.17 10.23
N ASP A 145 3.27 8.44 10.68
CA ASP A 145 2.62 7.75 11.78
C ASP A 145 1.73 6.65 11.20
N LEU A 146 1.75 5.47 11.80
CA LEU A 146 1.04 4.29 11.30
C LEU A 146 -0.07 3.87 12.24
N ASP A 147 -1.25 3.62 11.66
CA ASP A 147 -2.33 2.86 12.27
C ASP A 147 -2.43 1.49 11.58
N ILE A 148 -2.24 0.42 12.36
CA ILE A 148 -2.18 -0.96 11.86
C ILE A 148 -3.49 -1.66 12.20
N CYS A 149 -4.32 -1.85 11.18
CA CYS A 149 -5.59 -2.56 11.31
C CYS A 149 -5.45 -4.03 10.92
N ARG A 150 -5.78 -4.92 11.84
CA ARG A 150 -5.88 -6.36 11.57
C ARG A 150 -7.33 -6.74 11.29
N PRO A 151 -7.64 -7.49 10.20
CA PRO A 151 -9.01 -7.91 9.87
C PRO A 151 -9.76 -8.53 11.05
N LYS A 152 -9.09 -9.37 11.83
CA LYS A 152 -9.67 -10.02 13.02
C LYS A 152 -10.16 -9.08 14.13
N ARG A 153 -9.78 -7.80 14.11
CA ARG A 153 -10.25 -6.80 15.07
C ARG A 153 -11.54 -6.10 14.65
N VAL A 154 -11.89 -6.17 13.37
CA VAL A 154 -12.99 -5.39 12.78
C VAL A 154 -13.97 -6.21 11.97
N LEU A 155 -13.66 -7.48 11.67
CA LEU A 155 -14.49 -8.39 10.91
C LEU A 155 -14.84 -9.65 11.73
N THR A 156 -16.02 -10.22 11.44
CA THR A 156 -16.38 -11.55 11.98
C THR A 156 -15.58 -12.64 11.25
N LYS A 157 -15.56 -13.84 11.84
CA LYS A 157 -14.87 -14.99 11.23
C LYS A 157 -15.44 -15.30 9.84
N GLU A 158 -16.76 -15.28 9.68
CA GLU A 158 -17.43 -15.51 8.40
C GLU A 158 -17.07 -14.44 7.36
N GLN A 159 -16.88 -13.18 7.79
CA GLN A 159 -16.43 -12.11 6.91
C GLN A 159 -14.97 -12.29 6.49
N ILE A 160 -14.09 -12.72 7.40
CA ILE A 160 -12.68 -13.01 7.11
C ILE A 160 -12.61 -14.11 6.04
N GLU A 161 -13.30 -15.23 6.25
CA GLU A 161 -13.35 -16.35 5.31
C GLU A 161 -13.96 -15.93 3.95
N ARG A 162 -15.08 -15.21 3.97
CA ARG A 162 -15.77 -14.75 2.76
C ARG A 162 -14.92 -13.81 1.91
N TYR A 163 -14.11 -12.97 2.55
CA TYR A 163 -13.26 -11.99 1.85
C TYR A 163 -11.86 -12.53 1.54
N GLY A 164 -11.55 -13.76 1.94
CA GLY A 164 -10.28 -14.42 1.66
C GLY A 164 -9.09 -13.86 2.43
N PHE A 165 -9.34 -13.21 3.60
CA PHE A 165 -8.26 -12.78 4.47
C PHE A 165 -7.65 -13.96 5.21
N ILE A 166 -6.34 -13.91 5.42
CA ILE A 166 -5.65 -14.77 6.38
C ILE A 166 -5.52 -14.06 7.73
N GLU A 167 -5.25 -14.83 8.78
CA GLU A 167 -5.27 -14.32 10.17
C GLU A 167 -4.27 -13.18 10.40
N ASP A 168 -3.13 -13.23 9.71
CA ASP A 168 -2.03 -12.27 9.85
C ASP A 168 -2.06 -11.11 8.85
N ASP A 169 -3.07 -11.05 7.99
CA ASP A 169 -3.23 -9.91 7.09
C ASP A 169 -3.33 -8.59 7.88
N VAL A 170 -2.74 -7.55 7.32
CA VAL A 170 -2.80 -6.20 7.85
C VAL A 170 -3.19 -5.20 6.78
N ILE A 171 -3.94 -4.18 7.19
CA ILE A 171 -4.04 -2.94 6.43
C ILE A 171 -3.36 -1.87 7.26
N ILE A 172 -2.50 -1.12 6.61
CA ILE A 172 -1.75 -0.05 7.23
C ILE A 172 -2.27 1.27 6.69
N ILE A 173 -2.59 2.20 7.59
CA ILE A 173 -2.94 3.56 7.27
C ILE A 173 -1.82 4.44 7.81
N ALA A 174 -1.11 5.11 6.89
CA ALA A 174 -0.05 6.03 7.23
C ALA A 174 -0.50 7.47 7.01
N LYS A 175 -0.19 8.34 7.97
CA LYS A 175 -0.37 9.80 7.89
C LYS A 175 0.97 10.47 8.08
N LYS A 176 1.18 11.61 7.43
CA LYS A 176 2.40 12.38 7.68
C LYS A 176 2.46 12.82 9.14
N LYS A 177 3.62 12.66 9.76
CA LYS A 177 3.88 13.27 11.07
C LYS A 177 3.74 14.78 10.96
N LYS A 178 3.01 15.37 11.88
CA LYS A 178 2.97 16.82 12.02
C LYS A 178 4.35 17.28 12.51
N GLU A 179 4.97 18.20 11.78
CA GLU A 179 6.14 18.90 12.28
C GLU A 179 5.68 19.74 13.47
N ILE A 180 6.35 19.53 14.65
CA ILE A 180 6.09 20.28 15.88
C ILE A 180 6.80 21.63 15.79
#